data_46e7451befd765720229cab26eaa7a14
#
_entry.id   46e7451befd765720229cab26eaa7a14
#
_cell.length_a   1.000
_cell.length_b   1.000
_cell.length_c   1.000
_cell.angle_alpha   90.00
_cell.angle_beta   90.00
_cell.angle_gamma   90.00
#
_symmetry.space_group_name_H-M   'P 1'
#
loop_
_entity.id
_entity.type
_entity.pdbx_description
1 polymer ?
#
loop_
_entity_poly.entity_id
_entity_poly.type
_entity_poly.pdbx_seq_one_letter_code
_entity_poly.pdbx_strand_id
1 'polypeptide(L)'
;MAKLSVTVIAKNEAASISRALESVAWADELIVIDSRSTDDTVAIARRFTDRVIVREWPGYIEQKNHAASLASHDWILSLDADECVTPALADEIRAVLAAVRAGPPAVSAYRMPRVTWHLSRWIRTTDWYPDYQLRLYDRRAARWAGRYVHEALAV
;
A
#
# COMPACT_ATOMS: atom_id res chain seq x y z
N MET A 1 7.57 16.39 -10.69
CA MET A 1 7.53 15.31 -9.69
C MET A 1 6.35 14.41 -10.02
N ALA A 2 6.56 13.11 -10.10
CA ALA A 2 5.46 12.18 -10.29
C ALA A 2 4.55 12.20 -9.06
N LYS A 3 3.25 12.04 -9.29
CA LYS A 3 2.24 11.97 -8.23
C LYS A 3 2.01 10.54 -7.77
N LEU A 4 1.64 10.38 -6.51
CA LEU A 4 1.47 9.10 -5.83
C LEU A 4 0.02 8.85 -5.43
N SER A 5 -0.51 7.70 -5.80
CA SER A 5 -1.73 7.14 -5.22
C SER A 5 -1.36 6.05 -4.22
N VAL A 6 -1.82 6.16 -2.99
CA VAL A 6 -1.73 5.08 -2.01
C VAL A 6 -3.02 4.27 -2.04
N THR A 7 -2.88 2.95 -2.13
CA THR A 7 -4.01 2.02 -2.10
C THR A 7 -3.91 1.13 -0.87
N VAL A 8 -4.98 1.05 -0.09
CA VAL A 8 -5.06 0.23 1.12
C VAL A 8 -6.22 -0.75 0.98
N ILE A 9 -5.97 -2.03 1.24
CA ILE A 9 -7.03 -3.03 1.38
C ILE A 9 -7.26 -3.31 2.86
N ALA A 10 -8.52 -3.44 3.27
CA ALA A 10 -8.87 -3.60 4.68
C ALA A 10 -10.02 -4.58 4.89
N LYS A 11 -9.99 -5.27 6.03
CA LYS A 11 -11.13 -6.03 6.58
C LYS A 11 -10.98 -6.17 8.08
N ASN A 12 -11.88 -5.53 8.85
CA ASN A 12 -11.90 -5.55 10.32
C ASN A 12 -10.56 -5.09 10.93
N GLU A 13 -10.11 -3.91 10.52
CA GLU A 13 -8.83 -3.32 10.90
C GLU A 13 -9.01 -2.00 11.71
N ALA A 14 -10.12 -1.87 12.45
CA ALA A 14 -10.39 -0.66 13.23
C ALA A 14 -9.25 -0.30 14.21
N ALA A 15 -8.52 -1.29 14.72
CA ALA A 15 -7.42 -1.07 15.66
C ALA A 15 -6.13 -0.52 15.01
N SER A 16 -5.92 -0.74 13.71
CA SER A 16 -4.65 -0.48 13.01
C SER A 16 -4.77 0.60 11.94
N ILE A 17 -5.90 0.65 11.23
CA ILE A 17 -6.08 1.44 10.01
C ILE A 17 -5.80 2.93 10.19
N SER A 18 -6.12 3.54 11.34
CA SER A 18 -5.85 4.96 11.59
C SER A 18 -4.36 5.27 11.45
N ARG A 19 -3.49 4.48 12.09
CA ARG A 19 -2.03 4.66 12.03
C ARG A 19 -1.48 4.42 10.61
N ALA A 20 -2.03 3.43 9.90
CA ALA A 20 -1.65 3.16 8.52
C ALA A 20 -1.95 4.39 7.64
N LEU A 21 -3.16 4.93 7.70
CA LEU A 21 -3.58 6.07 6.88
C LEU A 21 -2.88 7.37 7.26
N GLU A 22 -2.65 7.62 8.56
CA GLU A 22 -1.86 8.75 9.05
C GLU A 22 -0.45 8.74 8.47
N SER A 23 0.19 7.56 8.41
CA SER A 23 1.56 7.42 7.93
C SER A 23 1.74 7.75 6.45
N VAL A 24 0.65 7.80 5.68
CA VAL A 24 0.63 8.09 4.24
C VAL A 24 -0.22 9.31 3.86
N ALA A 25 -0.66 10.10 4.84
CA ALA A 25 -1.48 11.31 4.61
C ALA A 25 -0.79 12.39 3.75
N TRP A 26 0.52 12.25 3.50
CA TRP A 26 1.32 13.11 2.64
C TRP A 26 1.21 12.76 1.14
N ALA A 27 0.55 11.66 0.77
CA ALA A 27 0.36 11.25 -0.62
C ALA A 27 -0.64 12.17 -1.35
N ASP A 28 -0.55 12.19 -2.68
CA ASP A 28 -1.47 13.00 -3.51
C ASP A 28 -2.89 12.43 -3.52
N GLU A 29 -3.02 11.12 -3.32
CA GLU A 29 -4.29 10.40 -3.35
C GLU A 29 -4.26 9.21 -2.40
N LEU A 30 -5.37 8.96 -1.72
CA LEU A 30 -5.56 7.82 -0.82
C LEU A 30 -6.86 7.10 -1.16
N ILE A 31 -6.77 5.79 -1.43
CA ILE A 31 -7.91 4.93 -1.77
C ILE A 31 -7.93 3.76 -0.80
N VAL A 32 -9.08 3.50 -0.19
CA VAL A 32 -9.29 2.37 0.71
C VAL A 32 -10.32 1.44 0.10
N ILE A 33 -10.00 0.16 -0.04
CA ILE A 33 -10.94 -0.88 -0.45
C ILE A 33 -11.23 -1.76 0.76
N ASP A 34 -12.44 -1.63 1.26
CA ASP A 34 -12.93 -2.39 2.41
C ASP A 34 -13.68 -3.65 1.97
N SER A 35 -13.38 -4.77 2.60
CA SER A 35 -13.96 -6.07 2.30
C SER A 35 -15.15 -6.39 3.21
N ARG A 36 -16.12 -5.45 3.32
CA ARG A 36 -17.30 -5.55 4.19
C ARG A 36 -16.93 -5.75 5.66
N SER A 37 -16.14 -4.85 6.21
CA SER A 37 -15.85 -4.80 7.64
C SER A 37 -17.13 -4.66 8.46
N THR A 38 -17.16 -5.33 9.60
CA THR A 38 -18.27 -5.29 10.56
C THR A 38 -17.97 -4.45 11.79
N ASP A 39 -16.74 -3.93 11.86
CA ASP A 39 -16.25 -3.00 12.89
C ASP A 39 -16.20 -1.55 12.37
N ASP A 40 -15.56 -0.65 13.09
CA ASP A 40 -15.45 0.77 12.74
C ASP A 40 -14.44 1.08 11.62
N THR A 41 -13.86 0.09 10.95
CA THR A 41 -12.84 0.27 9.91
C THR A 41 -13.25 1.31 8.87
N VAL A 42 -14.44 1.18 8.29
CA VAL A 42 -14.96 2.09 7.25
C VAL A 42 -15.16 3.51 7.80
N ALA A 43 -15.72 3.62 9.01
CA ALA A 43 -15.96 4.92 9.63
C ALA A 43 -14.65 5.66 9.94
N ILE A 44 -13.61 4.92 10.36
CA ILE A 44 -12.28 5.47 10.59
C ILE A 44 -11.64 5.89 9.27
N ALA A 45 -11.66 5.04 8.24
CA ALA A 45 -11.06 5.33 6.95
C ALA A 45 -11.64 6.60 6.29
N ARG A 46 -12.94 6.83 6.42
CA ARG A 46 -13.63 8.03 5.90
C ARG A 46 -13.20 9.36 6.54
N ARG A 47 -12.46 9.34 7.63
CA ARG A 47 -11.86 10.56 8.22
C ARG A 47 -10.63 11.03 7.43
N PHE A 48 -10.04 10.15 6.62
CA PHE A 48 -8.80 10.42 5.87
C PHE A 48 -9.05 10.63 4.37
N THR A 49 -10.10 10.01 3.82
CA THR A 49 -10.41 10.11 2.39
C THR A 49 -11.89 9.82 2.12
N ASP A 50 -12.46 10.50 1.13
CA ASP A 50 -13.79 10.19 0.60
C ASP A 50 -13.79 8.95 -0.31
N ARG A 51 -12.60 8.47 -0.72
CA ARG A 51 -12.44 7.33 -1.62
C ARG A 51 -12.34 6.01 -0.84
N VAL A 52 -13.39 5.70 -0.07
CA VAL A 52 -13.56 4.43 0.64
C VAL A 52 -14.64 3.61 -0.08
N ILE A 53 -14.21 2.53 -0.71
CA ILE A 53 -15.05 1.64 -1.50
C ILE A 53 -15.26 0.33 -0.72
N VAL A 54 -16.52 -0.01 -0.46
CA VAL A 54 -16.91 -1.27 0.19
C VAL A 54 -17.33 -2.26 -0.87
N ARG A 55 -16.69 -3.45 -0.91
CA ARG A 55 -17.02 -4.52 -1.86
C ARG A 55 -16.78 -5.90 -1.25
N GLU A 56 -17.29 -6.94 -1.92
CA GLU A 56 -16.98 -8.32 -1.58
C GLU A 56 -15.50 -8.62 -1.73
N TRP A 57 -15.04 -9.61 -0.98
CA TRP A 57 -13.66 -10.09 -1.03
C TRP A 57 -13.47 -11.08 -2.19
N PRO A 58 -12.77 -10.72 -3.26
CA PRO A 58 -12.50 -11.62 -4.40
C PRO A 58 -11.15 -12.35 -4.29
N GLY A 59 -10.35 -12.06 -3.26
CA GLY A 59 -8.97 -12.47 -3.09
C GLY A 59 -7.98 -11.31 -3.18
N TYR A 60 -6.75 -11.51 -2.66
CA TYR A 60 -5.74 -10.46 -2.54
C TYR A 60 -5.37 -9.81 -3.88
N ILE A 61 -5.10 -10.64 -4.88
CA ILE A 61 -4.65 -10.18 -6.21
C ILE A 61 -5.71 -9.29 -6.87
N GLU A 62 -6.94 -9.75 -6.91
CA GLU A 62 -8.03 -9.00 -7.53
C GLU A 62 -8.35 -7.73 -6.74
N GLN A 63 -8.32 -7.78 -5.40
CA GLN A 63 -8.57 -6.63 -4.56
C GLN A 63 -7.50 -5.54 -4.75
N LYS A 64 -6.21 -5.92 -4.74
CA LYS A 64 -5.09 -4.99 -4.96
C LYS A 64 -5.07 -4.42 -6.38
N ASN A 65 -5.35 -5.24 -7.41
CA ASN A 65 -5.48 -4.75 -8.79
C ASN A 65 -6.68 -3.83 -8.97
N HIS A 66 -7.82 -4.14 -8.34
CA HIS A 66 -8.97 -3.25 -8.37
C HIS A 66 -8.64 -1.90 -7.71
N ALA A 67 -8.01 -1.90 -6.55
CA ALA A 67 -7.57 -0.67 -5.88
C ALA A 67 -6.65 0.17 -6.80
N ALA A 68 -5.67 -0.46 -7.44
CA ALA A 68 -4.77 0.20 -8.38
C ALA A 68 -5.51 0.73 -9.63
N SER A 69 -6.54 0.04 -10.12
CA SER A 69 -7.33 0.48 -11.28
C SER A 69 -8.12 1.77 -11.03
N LEU A 70 -8.49 2.02 -9.77
CA LEU A 70 -9.21 3.21 -9.35
C LEU A 70 -8.29 4.43 -9.14
N ALA A 71 -6.97 4.22 -9.08
CA ALA A 71 -6.02 5.29 -8.84
C ALA A 71 -5.98 6.31 -9.99
N SER A 72 -5.81 7.59 -9.66
CA SER A 72 -5.69 8.67 -10.64
C SER A 72 -4.26 8.84 -11.15
N HIS A 73 -3.28 8.28 -10.44
CA HIS A 73 -1.85 8.45 -10.75
C HIS A 73 -1.21 7.13 -11.17
N ASP A 74 -0.10 7.22 -11.89
CA ASP A 74 0.61 6.05 -12.42
C ASP A 74 1.42 5.33 -11.32
N TRP A 75 1.99 6.08 -10.39
CA TRP A 75 2.73 5.52 -9.27
C TRP A 75 1.79 5.13 -8.14
N ILE A 76 1.90 3.87 -7.73
CA ILE A 76 1.08 3.27 -6.67
C ILE A 76 1.99 2.84 -5.52
N LEU A 77 1.60 3.20 -4.30
CA LEU A 77 2.07 2.54 -3.09
C LEU A 77 0.94 1.66 -2.56
N SER A 78 1.12 0.34 -2.62
CA SER A 78 0.16 -0.61 -2.06
C SER A 78 0.53 -0.95 -0.63
N LEU A 79 -0.36 -0.66 0.31
CA LEU A 79 -0.16 -0.84 1.74
C LEU A 79 -1.26 -1.75 2.30
N ASP A 80 -0.92 -2.62 3.23
CA ASP A 80 -1.91 -3.36 4.01
C ASP A 80 -2.36 -2.51 5.21
N ALA A 81 -3.58 -2.68 5.71
CA ALA A 81 -4.19 -1.78 6.70
C ALA A 81 -3.53 -1.82 8.10
N ASP A 82 -2.62 -2.76 8.32
CA ASP A 82 -1.81 -2.91 9.53
C ASP A 82 -0.33 -2.48 9.34
N GLU A 83 0.03 -2.00 8.14
CA GLU A 83 1.37 -1.50 7.82
C GLU A 83 1.44 0.02 7.94
N CYS A 84 2.61 0.53 8.35
CA CYS A 84 2.89 1.97 8.44
C CYS A 84 4.17 2.32 7.70
N VAL A 85 4.16 3.46 7.02
CA VAL A 85 5.34 4.04 6.38
C VAL A 85 6.07 4.91 7.42
N THR A 86 7.36 4.65 7.63
CA THR A 86 8.17 5.52 8.50
C THR A 86 8.46 6.87 7.84
N PRO A 87 8.72 7.94 8.61
CA PRO A 87 9.10 9.24 8.03
C PRO A 87 10.30 9.14 7.09
N ALA A 88 11.33 8.38 7.43
CA ALA A 88 12.49 8.16 6.58
C ALA A 88 12.13 7.50 5.25
N LEU A 89 11.28 6.46 5.27
CA LEU A 89 10.81 5.81 4.06
C LEU A 89 9.93 6.75 3.21
N ALA A 90 9.10 7.58 3.84
CA ALA A 90 8.32 8.59 3.13
C ALA A 90 9.22 9.58 2.37
N ASP A 91 10.32 10.01 2.98
CA ASP A 91 11.29 10.91 2.34
C ASP A 91 12.02 10.23 1.18
N GLU A 92 12.39 8.96 1.32
CA GLU A 92 12.97 8.17 0.22
C GLU A 92 12.00 8.01 -0.95
N ILE A 93 10.73 7.70 -0.68
CA ILE A 93 9.68 7.60 -1.71
C ILE A 93 9.51 8.94 -2.43
N ARG A 94 9.45 10.06 -1.71
CA ARG A 94 9.38 11.40 -2.32
C ARG A 94 10.59 11.69 -3.21
N ALA A 95 11.79 11.32 -2.77
CA ALA A 95 13.01 11.49 -3.56
C ALA A 95 12.98 10.67 -4.86
N VAL A 96 12.52 9.42 -4.81
CA VAL A 96 12.31 8.56 -5.99
C VAL A 96 11.32 9.23 -6.95
N LEU A 97 10.15 9.66 -6.47
CA LEU A 97 9.11 10.29 -7.29
C LEU A 97 9.57 11.63 -7.89
N ALA A 98 10.42 12.38 -7.18
CA ALA A 98 11.02 13.60 -7.69
C ALA A 98 12.03 13.35 -8.84
N ALA A 99 12.70 12.20 -8.81
CA ALA A 99 13.66 11.78 -9.84
C ALA A 99 13.00 11.18 -11.09
N VAL A 100 11.70 10.80 -11.02
CA VAL A 100 10.96 10.27 -12.18
C VAL A 100 10.83 11.35 -13.24
N ARG A 101 11.36 11.08 -14.44
CA ARG A 101 11.24 11.93 -15.62
C ARG A 101 9.99 11.59 -16.44
N ALA A 102 9.65 12.49 -17.37
CA ALA A 102 8.61 12.18 -18.35
C ALA A 102 9.02 10.99 -19.22
N GLY A 103 8.13 9.99 -19.36
CA GLY A 103 8.37 8.75 -20.09
C GLY A 103 8.35 7.51 -19.18
N PRO A 104 8.52 6.31 -19.74
CA PRO A 104 8.57 5.09 -18.94
C PRO A 104 9.81 5.12 -18.03
N PRO A 105 9.66 4.82 -16.72
CA PRO A 105 10.77 4.84 -15.79
C PRO A 105 11.75 3.70 -16.08
N ALA A 106 13.03 3.94 -15.84
CA ALA A 106 14.07 2.90 -15.95
C ALA A 106 13.89 1.78 -14.90
N VAL A 107 13.26 2.11 -13.76
CA VAL A 107 12.89 1.17 -12.69
C VAL A 107 11.39 1.32 -12.45
N SER A 108 10.66 0.23 -12.59
CA SER A 108 9.18 0.22 -12.53
C SER A 108 8.63 -0.15 -11.16
N ALA A 109 9.45 -0.71 -10.27
CA ALA A 109 9.02 -1.12 -8.94
C ALA A 109 10.18 -1.11 -7.94
N TYR A 110 9.85 -0.86 -6.68
CA TYR A 110 10.80 -0.78 -5.57
C TYR A 110 10.41 -1.72 -4.46
N ARG A 111 11.41 -2.42 -3.92
CA ARG A 111 11.30 -3.23 -2.70
C ARG A 111 11.64 -2.39 -1.50
N MET A 112 10.93 -2.61 -0.42
CA MET A 112 11.23 -2.01 0.87
C MET A 112 11.24 -3.06 1.96
N PRO A 113 12.14 -2.97 2.95
CA PRO A 113 12.20 -3.92 4.05
C PRO A 113 11.01 -3.70 4.99
N ARG A 114 10.26 -4.76 5.26
CA ARG A 114 9.21 -4.78 6.27
C ARG A 114 9.78 -5.30 7.58
N VAL A 115 9.53 -4.58 8.68
CA VAL A 115 9.82 -5.02 10.03
C VAL A 115 8.53 -5.39 10.74
N THR A 116 8.50 -6.54 11.40
CA THR A 116 7.31 -7.04 12.08
C THR A 116 7.35 -6.73 13.56
N TRP A 117 6.21 -6.22 14.10
CA TRP A 117 5.98 -6.10 15.54
C TRP A 117 5.37 -7.39 16.06
N HIS A 118 6.06 -8.08 16.97
CA HIS A 118 5.59 -9.34 17.56
C HIS A 118 6.00 -9.45 19.02
N LEU A 119 5.10 -9.92 19.87
CA LEU A 119 5.33 -10.07 21.33
C LEU A 119 5.93 -8.79 21.95
N SER A 120 5.31 -7.64 21.68
CA SER A 120 5.69 -6.32 22.21
C SER A 120 7.10 -5.85 21.85
N ARG A 121 7.66 -6.31 20.72
CA ARG A 121 8.96 -5.86 20.22
C ARG A 121 9.05 -5.93 18.69
N TRP A 122 9.93 -5.09 18.13
CA TRP A 122 10.31 -5.16 16.73
C TRP A 122 11.25 -6.32 16.48
N ILE A 123 10.90 -7.23 15.57
CA ILE A 123 11.76 -8.35 15.18
C ILE A 123 12.68 -7.88 14.07
N ARG A 124 14.00 -7.82 14.35
CA ARG A 124 15.04 -7.40 13.41
C ARG A 124 16.12 -8.45 13.23
N THR A 125 15.82 -9.69 13.58
CA THR A 125 16.75 -10.83 13.53
C THR A 125 16.07 -12.03 12.93
N THR A 126 16.84 -13.06 12.60
CA THR A 126 16.37 -14.30 11.97
C THR A 126 15.83 -14.06 10.56
N ASP A 127 15.12 -15.02 10.00
CA ASP A 127 14.50 -14.95 8.67
C ASP A 127 13.32 -13.97 8.59
N TRP A 128 12.98 -13.26 9.68
CA TRP A 128 11.90 -12.28 9.74
C TRP A 128 12.33 -10.88 9.30
N TYR A 129 13.63 -10.61 9.20
CA TYR A 129 14.17 -9.33 8.77
C TYR A 129 15.56 -9.50 8.11
N PRO A 130 15.80 -8.84 6.96
CA PRO A 130 14.86 -8.02 6.20
C PRO A 130 13.88 -8.83 5.36
N ASP A 131 12.58 -8.57 5.52
CA ASP A 131 11.51 -9.11 4.68
C ASP A 131 11.19 -8.08 3.57
N TYR A 132 11.77 -8.26 2.40
CA TYR A 132 11.62 -7.32 1.28
C TYR A 132 10.31 -7.51 0.53
N GLN A 133 9.45 -6.49 0.57
CA GLN A 133 8.17 -6.45 -0.13
C GLN A 133 8.19 -5.43 -1.26
N LEU A 134 7.72 -5.81 -2.46
CA LEU A 134 7.43 -4.87 -3.53
C LEU A 134 6.15 -4.12 -3.18
N ARG A 135 6.24 -2.80 -2.95
CA ARG A 135 5.10 -1.97 -2.52
C ARG A 135 4.91 -0.73 -3.38
N LEU A 136 5.98 -0.11 -3.86
CA LEU A 136 5.94 1.07 -4.73
C LEU A 136 6.18 0.65 -6.17
N TYR A 137 5.27 0.99 -7.09
CA TYR A 137 5.38 0.59 -8.49
C TYR A 137 4.62 1.51 -9.45
N ASP A 138 5.05 1.50 -10.72
CA ASP A 138 4.32 2.10 -11.84
C ASP A 138 3.31 1.09 -12.39
N ARG A 139 2.00 1.38 -12.22
CA ARG A 139 0.92 0.48 -12.65
C ARG A 139 0.84 0.23 -14.16
N ARG A 140 1.55 1.04 -14.96
CA ARG A 140 1.64 0.82 -16.41
C ARG A 140 2.56 -0.34 -16.77
N ALA A 141 3.54 -0.63 -15.91
CA ALA A 141 4.56 -1.66 -16.10
C ALA A 141 4.42 -2.85 -15.14
N ALA A 142 3.66 -2.72 -14.05
CA ALA A 142 3.55 -3.74 -13.03
C ALA A 142 2.11 -3.96 -12.55
N ARG A 143 1.79 -5.20 -12.20
CA ARG A 143 0.48 -5.58 -11.64
C ARG A 143 0.61 -6.74 -10.66
N TRP A 144 -0.35 -6.86 -9.75
CA TRP A 144 -0.42 -8.01 -8.85
C TRP A 144 -0.78 -9.28 -9.62
N ALA A 145 -0.02 -10.34 -9.36
CA ALA A 145 -0.18 -11.66 -9.97
C ALA A 145 0.20 -12.75 -8.94
N GLY A 146 -0.02 -14.03 -9.29
CA GLY A 146 0.30 -15.17 -8.41
C GLY A 146 -0.91 -16.06 -8.19
N ARG A 147 -0.88 -16.86 -7.12
CA ARG A 147 -1.98 -17.76 -6.73
C ARG A 147 -2.27 -17.63 -5.24
N TYR A 148 -3.55 -17.42 -4.89
CA TYR A 148 -4.05 -17.37 -3.51
C TYR A 148 -3.29 -16.36 -2.62
N VAL A 149 -2.68 -16.84 -1.53
CA VAL A 149 -1.92 -16.04 -0.55
C VAL A 149 -0.46 -15.79 -0.94
N HIS A 150 -0.04 -16.22 -2.12
CA HIS A 150 1.31 -15.98 -2.66
C HIS A 150 1.24 -14.94 -3.79
N GLU A 151 0.58 -13.83 -3.50
CA GLU A 151 0.57 -12.71 -4.43
C GLU A 151 1.93 -12.02 -4.48
N ALA A 152 2.34 -11.68 -5.69
CA ALA A 152 3.55 -10.90 -5.94
C ALA A 152 3.28 -9.87 -7.03
N LEU A 153 4.06 -8.80 -7.03
CA LEU A 153 4.03 -7.83 -8.11
C LEU A 153 4.82 -8.41 -9.29
N ALA A 154 4.15 -8.60 -10.42
CA ALA A 154 4.77 -8.93 -11.71
C ALA A 154 5.11 -7.62 -12.44
N VAL A 155 6.38 -7.48 -12.80
CA VAL A 155 6.95 -6.33 -13.49
C VAL A 155 7.33 -6.72 -14.90
#